data_3619cc4ec7c8b76cca3993155e420ffb
#
_entry.id   3619cc4ec7c8b76cca3993155e420ffb
#
_cell.length_a   1.000
_cell.length_b   1.000
_cell.length_c   1.000
_cell.angle_alpha   90.00
_cell.angle_beta   90.00
_cell.angle_gamma   90.00
#
_symmetry.space_group_name_H-M   'P 1'
#
loop_
_entity.id
_entity.type
_entity.pdbx_description
1 polymer ?
#
loop_
_entity_poly.entity_id
_entity_poly.type
_entity_poly.pdbx_seq_one_letter_code
_entity_poly.pdbx_strand_id
1 'polypeptide(L)'
;MTDGLRWQEVFQGIDSTLLQEPKFVRNKEKLLQTFGGKTSKESREKLLPFLWNTIAPNGQIYGNRAKGNRMNVLNPYWFSYPGYNEVLTGFADDKINSNDKIWNENITFLETLNNNASFKDKVAAFATWEVIPYIINEKRTNIPVNAGLE
;
A
#
# COMPACT_ATOMS: atom_id res chain seq x y z
N MET A 1 0.81 -2.96 4.45
CA MET A 1 0.56 -2.13 3.23
C MET A 1 1.72 -1.19 3.06
N THR A 2 2.21 -0.98 1.84
CA THR A 2 3.36 -0.11 1.53
C THR A 2 2.85 1.05 0.71
N ASP A 3 2.94 2.26 1.26
CA ASP A 3 2.55 3.49 0.57
C ASP A 3 3.60 3.87 -0.49
N GLY A 4 3.15 4.42 -1.62
CA GLY A 4 4.03 4.86 -2.71
C GLY A 4 4.66 3.76 -3.57
N LEU A 5 4.46 2.48 -3.26
CA LEU A 5 4.96 1.39 -4.09
C LEU A 5 4.03 1.19 -5.30
N ARG A 6 4.53 1.52 -6.49
CA ARG A 6 3.73 1.47 -7.72
C ARG A 6 3.77 0.08 -8.33
N TRP A 7 2.78 -0.23 -9.18
CA TRP A 7 2.71 -1.49 -9.91
C TRP A 7 3.93 -1.73 -10.82
N GLN A 8 4.57 -0.66 -11.31
CA GLN A 8 5.78 -0.76 -12.14
C GLN A 8 6.91 -1.44 -11.36
N GLU A 9 7.24 -0.95 -10.17
CA GLU A 9 8.28 -1.55 -9.34
C GLU A 9 7.93 -2.99 -8.98
N VAL A 10 6.66 -3.25 -8.65
CA VAL A 10 6.23 -4.60 -8.28
C VAL A 10 6.39 -5.59 -9.44
N PHE A 11 5.93 -5.23 -10.64
CA PHE A 11 5.85 -6.18 -11.75
C PHE A 11 6.95 -6.05 -12.79
N GLN A 12 7.63 -4.91 -12.87
CA GLN A 12 8.66 -4.63 -13.88
C GLN A 12 10.06 -4.43 -13.27
N GLY A 13 10.16 -4.13 -11.96
CA GLY A 13 11.41 -3.81 -11.29
C GLY A 13 11.77 -2.33 -11.43
N ILE A 14 13.03 -2.01 -11.68
CA ILE A 14 13.46 -0.61 -11.80
C ILE A 14 12.72 0.07 -12.97
N ASP A 15 12.13 1.23 -12.68
CA ASP A 15 11.56 2.11 -13.70
C ASP A 15 12.67 2.88 -14.43
N SER A 16 12.85 2.57 -15.71
CA SER A 16 13.88 3.17 -16.54
C SER A 16 13.71 4.68 -16.75
N THR A 17 12.48 5.19 -16.70
CA THR A 17 12.18 6.62 -16.82
C THR A 17 12.60 7.35 -15.56
N LEU A 18 12.18 6.86 -14.38
CA LEU A 18 12.58 7.47 -13.11
C LEU A 18 14.09 7.36 -12.85
N LEU A 19 14.71 6.30 -13.36
CA LEU A 19 16.16 6.13 -13.24
C LEU A 19 16.98 7.24 -13.94
N GLN A 20 16.37 7.93 -14.90
CA GLN A 20 17.02 9.07 -15.60
C GLN A 20 16.80 10.41 -14.89
N GLU A 21 15.95 10.47 -13.87
CA GLU A 21 15.57 11.70 -13.19
C GLU A 21 16.49 11.99 -11.98
N PRO A 22 17.42 12.94 -12.06
CA PRO A 22 18.35 13.25 -10.96
C PRO A 22 17.64 13.68 -9.68
N LYS A 23 16.43 14.21 -9.80
CA LYS A 23 15.60 14.60 -8.64
C LYS A 23 15.26 13.40 -7.74
N PHE A 24 15.10 12.21 -8.32
CA PHE A 24 14.71 11.00 -7.60
C PHE A 24 15.85 10.00 -7.41
N VAL A 25 16.90 10.08 -8.24
CA VAL A 25 17.98 9.09 -8.29
C VAL A 25 19.34 9.73 -8.02
N ARG A 26 19.89 9.46 -6.83
CA ARG A 26 21.22 9.99 -6.44
C ARG A 26 22.37 9.19 -7.02
N ASN A 27 22.24 7.88 -7.18
CA ASN A 27 23.30 7.01 -7.68
C ASN A 27 22.69 5.93 -8.60
N LYS A 28 22.63 6.26 -9.87
CA LYS A 28 22.07 5.42 -10.94
C LYS A 28 22.84 4.12 -11.12
N GLU A 29 24.17 4.19 -11.13
CA GLU A 29 25.03 3.03 -11.35
C GLU A 29 24.84 2.00 -10.23
N LYS A 30 24.82 2.45 -8.98
CA LYS A 30 24.59 1.57 -7.84
C LYS A 30 23.22 0.91 -7.90
N LEU A 31 22.16 1.66 -8.27
CA LEU A 31 20.82 1.11 -8.41
C LEU A 31 20.76 0.05 -9.51
N LEU A 32 21.37 0.32 -10.67
CA LEU A 32 21.46 -0.64 -11.77
C LEU A 32 22.25 -1.89 -11.39
N GLN A 33 23.37 -1.72 -10.71
CA GLN A 33 24.20 -2.84 -10.25
C GLN A 33 23.43 -3.72 -9.25
N THR A 34 22.68 -3.11 -8.33
CA THR A 34 21.98 -3.82 -7.25
C THR A 34 20.68 -4.46 -7.74
N PHE A 35 19.88 -3.71 -8.46
CA PHE A 35 18.50 -4.09 -8.79
C PHE A 35 18.22 -4.22 -10.30
N GLY A 36 19.19 -3.84 -11.16
CA GLY A 36 19.05 -3.98 -12.60
C GLY A 36 19.03 -5.43 -13.04
N GLY A 37 18.39 -5.70 -14.16
CA GLY A 37 18.34 -7.02 -14.80
C GLY A 37 18.25 -6.89 -16.33
N LYS A 38 18.53 -7.97 -17.04
CA LYS A 38 18.36 -8.04 -18.51
C LYS A 38 16.87 -8.04 -18.89
N THR A 39 16.02 -8.44 -17.97
CA THR A 39 14.57 -8.53 -18.14
C THR A 39 13.85 -7.90 -16.94
N SER A 40 12.59 -7.51 -17.14
CA SER A 40 11.72 -7.06 -16.04
C SER A 40 11.59 -8.12 -14.95
N LYS A 41 11.61 -9.39 -15.30
CA LYS A 41 11.57 -10.51 -14.35
C LYS A 41 12.81 -10.48 -13.45
N GLU A 42 14.00 -10.43 -14.01
CA GLU A 42 15.24 -10.38 -13.23
C GLU A 42 15.30 -9.14 -12.31
N SER A 43 14.90 -7.97 -12.83
CA SER A 43 14.91 -6.72 -12.06
C SER A 43 13.93 -6.76 -10.88
N ARG A 44 12.69 -7.21 -11.10
CA ARG A 44 11.68 -7.29 -10.01
C ARG A 44 12.05 -8.33 -8.95
N GLU A 45 12.64 -9.46 -9.35
CA GLU A 45 13.08 -10.50 -8.41
C GLU A 45 14.26 -10.02 -7.54
N LYS A 46 15.14 -9.18 -8.08
CA LYS A 46 16.19 -8.53 -7.31
C LYS A 46 15.64 -7.43 -6.38
N LEU A 47 14.65 -6.68 -6.84
CA LEU A 47 14.06 -5.58 -6.08
C LEU A 47 13.18 -6.09 -4.93
N LEU A 48 12.37 -7.12 -5.17
CA LEU A 48 11.42 -7.69 -4.23
C LEU A 48 11.57 -9.23 -4.15
N PRO A 49 12.73 -9.72 -3.68
CA PRO A 49 13.06 -11.15 -3.74
C PRO A 49 12.08 -12.01 -2.94
N PHE A 50 11.68 -11.58 -1.74
CA PHE A 50 10.74 -12.33 -0.92
C PHE A 50 9.35 -12.42 -1.57
N LEU A 51 8.88 -11.32 -2.15
CA LEU A 51 7.59 -11.31 -2.85
C LEU A 51 7.59 -12.31 -4.02
N TRP A 52 8.64 -12.28 -4.85
CA TRP A 52 8.66 -13.06 -6.08
C TRP A 52 9.11 -14.51 -5.91
N ASN A 53 9.99 -14.80 -4.95
CA ASN A 53 10.53 -16.14 -4.74
C ASN A 53 9.77 -16.94 -3.67
N THR A 54 9.00 -16.27 -2.80
CA THR A 54 8.28 -16.94 -1.72
C THR A 54 6.78 -16.76 -1.80
N ILE A 55 6.29 -15.50 -1.87
CA ILE A 55 4.85 -15.23 -1.82
C ILE A 55 4.18 -15.58 -3.16
N ALA A 56 4.73 -15.10 -4.28
CA ALA A 56 4.12 -15.28 -5.60
C ALA A 56 3.93 -16.74 -6.02
N PRO A 57 4.89 -17.67 -5.78
CA PRO A 57 4.71 -19.06 -6.14
C PRO A 57 3.68 -19.80 -5.28
N ASN A 58 3.45 -19.36 -4.05
CA ASN A 58 2.58 -20.02 -3.08
C ASN A 58 1.24 -19.30 -2.86
N GLY A 59 1.02 -18.16 -3.53
CA GLY A 59 -0.14 -17.32 -3.35
C GLY A 59 -0.70 -16.77 -4.65
N GLN A 60 -1.45 -15.68 -4.54
CA GLN A 60 -2.04 -14.97 -5.66
C GLN A 60 -1.56 -13.52 -5.66
N ILE A 61 -1.23 -12.99 -6.83
CA ILE A 61 -0.85 -11.60 -7.04
C ILE A 61 -1.74 -10.99 -8.11
N TYR A 62 -2.39 -9.88 -7.77
CA TYR A 62 -3.24 -9.11 -8.66
C TYR A 62 -2.59 -7.78 -9.02
N GLY A 63 -3.09 -7.14 -10.10
CA GLY A 63 -2.64 -5.82 -10.53
C GLY A 63 -1.56 -5.81 -11.61
N ASN A 64 -1.20 -6.96 -12.19
CA ASN A 64 -0.26 -7.00 -13.32
C ASN A 64 -0.93 -6.50 -14.60
N ARG A 65 -0.75 -5.22 -14.89
CA ARG A 65 -1.35 -4.56 -16.06
C ARG A 65 -0.86 -5.14 -17.39
N ALA A 66 0.36 -5.65 -17.45
CA ALA A 66 0.89 -6.31 -18.64
C ALA A 66 0.16 -7.63 -18.99
N LYS A 67 -0.58 -8.20 -18.01
CA LYS A 67 -1.44 -9.36 -18.19
C LYS A 67 -2.93 -9.02 -18.22
N GLY A 68 -3.28 -7.75 -18.39
CA GLY A 68 -4.67 -7.28 -18.39
C GLY A 68 -5.34 -7.28 -17.01
N ASN A 69 -4.63 -7.64 -15.96
CA ASN A 69 -5.16 -7.64 -14.59
C ASN A 69 -4.95 -6.26 -13.96
N ARG A 70 -6.05 -5.59 -13.65
CA ARG A 70 -6.03 -4.23 -13.12
C ARG A 70 -6.58 -4.21 -11.70
N MET A 71 -5.82 -3.60 -10.79
CA MET A 71 -6.27 -3.13 -9.49
C MET A 71 -6.10 -1.63 -9.48
N ASN A 72 -7.19 -0.90 -9.40
CA ASN A 72 -7.19 0.55 -9.40
C ASN A 72 -7.98 1.05 -8.20
N VAL A 73 -7.57 2.19 -7.65
CA VAL A 73 -8.44 3.00 -6.80
C VAL A 73 -9.46 3.71 -7.69
N LEU A 74 -10.65 3.95 -7.17
CA LEU A 74 -11.75 4.63 -7.90
C LEU A 74 -11.83 6.12 -7.53
N ASN A 75 -11.31 6.50 -6.34
CA ASN A 75 -11.28 7.89 -5.96
C ASN A 75 -10.36 8.70 -6.90
N PRO A 76 -10.70 9.96 -7.24
CA PRO A 76 -9.91 10.81 -8.11
C PRO A 76 -8.78 11.55 -7.38
N TYR A 77 -8.65 11.37 -6.08
CA TYR A 77 -7.75 12.13 -5.24
C TYR A 77 -6.35 11.51 -5.18
N TRP A 78 -5.34 12.38 -5.21
CA TRP A 78 -3.92 12.00 -5.16
C TRP A 78 -3.38 12.05 -3.72
N PHE A 79 -4.20 11.57 -2.77
CA PHE A 79 -3.88 11.52 -1.36
C PHE A 79 -3.95 10.09 -0.83
N SER A 80 -3.17 9.83 0.20
CA SER A 80 -3.09 8.48 0.78
C SER A 80 -4.36 8.12 1.55
N TYR A 81 -4.95 9.03 2.31
CA TYR A 81 -6.13 8.75 3.11
C TYR A 81 -7.32 8.25 2.27
N PRO A 82 -7.73 8.92 1.16
CA PRO A 82 -8.76 8.38 0.27
C PRO A 82 -8.47 6.98 -0.23
N GLY A 83 -7.20 6.70 -0.59
CA GLY A 83 -6.79 5.36 -1.03
C GLY A 83 -6.86 4.32 0.10
N TYR A 84 -6.43 4.67 1.32
CA TYR A 84 -6.56 3.79 2.49
C TYR A 84 -8.02 3.54 2.85
N ASN A 85 -8.87 4.56 2.80
CA ASN A 85 -10.31 4.38 2.99
C ASN A 85 -10.86 3.36 2.00
N GLU A 86 -10.59 3.53 0.71
CA GLU A 86 -11.09 2.63 -0.33
C GLU A 86 -10.62 1.18 -0.13
N VAL A 87 -9.35 0.98 0.24
CA VAL A 87 -8.81 -0.36 0.55
C VAL A 87 -9.48 -0.98 1.78
N LEU A 88 -9.78 -0.18 2.81
CA LEU A 88 -10.32 -0.68 4.07
C LEU A 88 -11.84 -0.81 4.09
N THR A 89 -12.55 -0.13 3.19
CA THR A 89 -14.02 -0.13 3.13
C THR A 89 -14.59 -0.81 1.88
N GLY A 90 -13.79 -0.90 0.82
CA GLY A 90 -14.20 -1.45 -0.47
C GLY A 90 -14.90 -0.44 -1.39
N PHE A 91 -14.97 0.85 -1.03
CA PHE A 91 -15.55 1.90 -1.87
C PHE A 91 -14.85 3.25 -1.71
N ALA A 92 -14.92 4.07 -2.76
CA ALA A 92 -14.48 5.46 -2.73
C ALA A 92 -15.54 6.35 -2.07
N ASP A 93 -15.10 7.35 -1.30
CA ASP A 93 -15.98 8.34 -0.66
C ASP A 93 -15.46 9.75 -0.95
N ASP A 94 -16.28 10.55 -1.65
CA ASP A 94 -15.92 11.93 -2.04
C ASP A 94 -15.75 12.89 -0.86
N LYS A 95 -16.25 12.54 0.31
CA LYS A 95 -16.04 13.31 1.55
C LYS A 95 -14.61 13.17 2.08
N ILE A 96 -13.91 12.09 1.70
CA ILE A 96 -12.51 11.84 2.09
C ILE A 96 -11.63 12.23 0.89
N ASN A 97 -11.19 13.48 0.88
CA ASN A 97 -10.53 14.10 -0.27
C ASN A 97 -9.17 14.74 0.05
N SER A 98 -8.64 14.50 1.25
CA SER A 98 -7.36 15.02 1.73
C SER A 98 -6.69 14.02 2.67
N ASN A 99 -5.51 14.40 3.20
CA ASN A 99 -4.82 13.69 4.28
C ASN A 99 -5.08 14.32 5.67
N ASP A 100 -6.14 15.10 5.79
CA ASP A 100 -6.45 15.76 7.05
C ASP A 100 -6.85 14.76 8.13
N LYS A 101 -6.55 15.10 9.38
CA LYS A 101 -6.85 14.29 10.55
C LYS A 101 -8.34 14.38 10.92
N ILE A 102 -9.20 13.90 10.04
CA ILE A 102 -10.64 13.82 10.21
C ILE A 102 -11.03 12.38 10.48
N TRP A 103 -11.83 12.12 11.50
CA TRP A 103 -12.28 10.78 11.85
C TRP A 103 -13.13 10.17 10.73
N ASN A 104 -12.71 9.02 10.22
CA ASN A 104 -13.43 8.31 9.17
C ASN A 104 -14.82 7.87 9.65
N GLU A 105 -15.86 8.35 9.00
CA GLU A 105 -17.22 7.96 9.30
C GLU A 105 -17.58 6.57 8.74
N ASN A 106 -16.81 6.10 7.75
CA ASN A 106 -17.04 4.82 7.11
C ASN A 106 -16.59 3.65 7.99
N ILE A 107 -17.35 2.56 7.93
CA ILE A 107 -17.02 1.33 8.64
C ILE A 107 -16.00 0.55 7.84
N THR A 108 -14.84 0.31 8.41
CA THR A 108 -13.78 -0.49 7.81
C THR A 108 -14.00 -1.99 8.06
N PHE A 109 -13.39 -2.84 7.23
CA PHE A 109 -13.44 -4.28 7.51
C PHE A 109 -12.76 -4.65 8.83
N LEU A 110 -11.79 -3.84 9.31
CA LEU A 110 -11.17 -4.03 10.61
C LEU A 110 -12.18 -3.83 11.74
N GLU A 111 -13.02 -2.80 11.64
CA GLU A 111 -14.10 -2.57 12.59
C GLU A 111 -15.12 -3.71 12.55
N THR A 112 -15.49 -4.17 11.36
CA THR A 112 -16.39 -5.32 11.20
C THR A 112 -15.82 -6.58 11.86
N LEU A 113 -14.52 -6.84 11.71
CA LEU A 113 -13.84 -7.95 12.38
C LEU A 113 -13.83 -7.76 13.90
N ASN A 114 -13.47 -6.57 14.39
CA ASN A 114 -13.40 -6.30 15.82
C ASN A 114 -14.76 -6.40 16.52
N ASN A 115 -15.85 -6.12 15.80
CA ASN A 115 -17.23 -6.29 16.29
C ASN A 115 -17.71 -7.73 16.25
N ASN A 116 -17.01 -8.64 15.58
CA ASN A 116 -17.34 -10.06 15.57
C ASN A 116 -16.79 -10.73 16.83
N ALA A 117 -17.63 -11.49 17.54
CA ALA A 117 -17.27 -12.13 18.79
C ALA A 117 -16.01 -13.03 18.72
N SER A 118 -15.77 -13.68 17.56
CA SER A 118 -14.61 -14.54 17.35
C SER A 118 -13.29 -13.78 17.21
N PHE A 119 -13.35 -12.49 16.82
CA PHE A 119 -12.18 -11.65 16.56
C PHE A 119 -12.07 -10.45 17.50
N LYS A 120 -13.05 -10.25 18.36
CA LYS A 120 -13.04 -9.18 19.36
C LYS A 120 -11.72 -9.22 20.16
N ASP A 121 -11.13 -8.05 20.34
CA ASP A 121 -9.85 -7.85 21.02
C ASP A 121 -8.64 -8.56 20.38
N LYS A 122 -8.78 -9.04 19.13
CA LYS A 122 -7.71 -9.66 18.35
C LYS A 122 -7.31 -8.84 17.13
N VAL A 123 -7.88 -7.67 16.95
CA VAL A 123 -7.60 -6.75 15.85
C VAL A 123 -6.75 -5.60 16.39
N ALA A 124 -5.63 -5.32 15.73
CA ALA A 124 -4.77 -4.20 16.02
C ALA A 124 -4.19 -3.64 14.71
N ALA A 125 -3.77 -2.37 14.70
CA ALA A 125 -3.10 -1.75 13.56
C ALA A 125 -1.74 -1.19 13.98
N PHE A 126 -0.71 -1.48 13.16
CA PHE A 126 0.64 -0.97 13.32
C PHE A 126 1.05 -0.23 12.05
N ALA A 127 1.48 1.01 12.18
CA ALA A 127 1.81 1.88 11.08
C ALA A 127 2.92 2.88 11.46
N THR A 128 3.33 3.70 10.51
CA THR A 128 4.34 4.75 10.69
C THR A 128 3.81 6.13 10.28
N TRP A 129 2.50 6.30 10.30
CA TRP A 129 1.85 7.55 9.89
C TRP A 129 0.72 7.94 10.85
N GLU A 130 0.82 9.13 11.38
CA GLU A 130 -0.08 9.68 12.42
C GLU A 130 -1.55 9.88 11.99
N VAL A 131 -1.87 9.68 10.70
CA VAL A 131 -3.25 9.75 10.21
C VAL A 131 -3.97 8.39 10.30
N ILE A 132 -3.25 7.30 10.46
CA ILE A 132 -3.85 5.95 10.53
C ILE A 132 -4.90 5.81 11.64
N PRO A 133 -4.72 6.35 12.86
CA PRO A 133 -5.76 6.33 13.89
C PRO A 133 -7.10 6.93 13.41
N TYR A 134 -7.03 8.00 12.62
CA TYR A 134 -8.21 8.66 12.05
C TYR A 134 -8.86 7.82 10.94
N ILE A 135 -8.06 7.20 10.08
CA ILE A 135 -8.53 6.33 9.00
C ILE A 135 -9.30 5.13 9.56
N ILE A 136 -8.78 4.50 10.61
CA ILE A 136 -9.40 3.34 11.28
C ILE A 136 -10.53 3.79 12.22
N ASN A 137 -10.58 5.07 12.57
CA ASN A 137 -11.43 5.64 13.60
C ASN A 137 -11.25 4.93 14.96
N GLU A 138 -9.99 4.95 15.44
CA GLU A 138 -9.62 4.36 16.73
C GLU A 138 -10.56 4.79 17.86
N LYS A 139 -11.00 6.06 17.86
CA LYS A 139 -11.91 6.62 18.86
C LYS A 139 -13.27 5.89 18.93
N ARG A 140 -13.81 5.47 17.77
CA ARG A 140 -15.09 4.73 17.69
C ARG A 140 -14.87 3.23 17.85
N THR A 141 -13.82 2.71 17.25
CA THR A 141 -13.60 1.25 17.12
C THR A 141 -12.98 0.62 18.35
N ASN A 142 -12.26 1.40 19.17
CA ASN A 142 -11.39 0.92 20.23
C ASN A 142 -10.34 -0.11 19.77
N ILE A 143 -10.02 -0.16 18.47
CA ILE A 143 -8.93 -0.96 17.93
C ILE A 143 -7.61 -0.33 18.36
N PRO A 144 -6.70 -1.05 19.01
CA PRO A 144 -5.38 -0.52 19.33
C PRO A 144 -4.61 -0.14 18.06
N VAL A 145 -4.14 1.10 17.99
CA VAL A 145 -3.35 1.62 16.86
C VAL A 145 -2.00 2.12 17.37
N ASN A 146 -0.91 1.56 16.84
CA ASN A 146 0.42 2.15 16.98
C ASN A 146 0.78 2.83 15.65
N ALA A 147 0.90 4.14 15.66
CA ALA A 147 1.21 4.96 14.48
C ALA A 147 2.70 5.32 14.37
N GLY A 148 3.57 4.71 15.20
CA GLY A 148 5.02 4.96 15.20
C GLY A 148 5.42 6.32 15.79
N LEU A 149 4.53 6.98 16.51
CA LEU A 149 4.78 8.23 17.22
C LEU A 149 4.87 7.91 18.71
N GLU A 150 6.08 7.81 19.22
CA GLU A 150 6.40 7.84 20.65
C GLU A 150 7.34 9.02 20.93
#